data_073dd726b8bc522f90ef053257d42c67
#
_entry.id   073dd726b8bc522f90ef053257d42c67
#
_cell.length_a   1.000
_cell.length_b   1.000
_cell.length_c   1.000
_cell.angle_alpha   90.00
_cell.angle_beta   90.00
_cell.angle_gamma   90.00
#
_symmetry.space_group_name_H-M   'P 1'
#
loop_
_entity.id
_entity.type
_entity.pdbx_description
1 polymer ?
#
loop_
_entity_poly.entity_id
_entity_poly.type
_entity_poly.pdbx_seq_one_letter_code
_entity_poly.pdbx_strand_id
1 'polypeptide(L)'
;KLSEGPFISYQRTVDVEMKESDCEVTETFSYKISAPFWHYLLHFPMKRALKNSNHSKKLNVWWAPPNRFDAQTSQTVSLLCVAAIVTGFLGALIGQTATFAAEEFGAGDRAQGILLATVRIGVLLTVFITALADNRGRKKLLEFSLYGGCFLAVLSAVAPNLWILGLTQSFARGFATSISILIGIMAAEAAPKGSRAYIAGLLTLSAGLGAGIPVWILFLADIHLKGWRLLFATAIIFFPAIRWIHLNLGESKRFIAHIENHQFNTARKQKIIIKRVLFLASVAFLLFLFVSPASQFRNEFLRDERDFSAAKISLFLLTAYTPQIIGVAIASKVSDLKGRKPVAMIAVGIGTILTVASYSIDGF
;
A
#
# COMPACT_ATOMS: atom_id res chain seq x y z
N LYS A 1 18.49 17.69 -23.89
CA LYS A 1 17.22 16.90 -23.83
C LYS A 1 17.33 15.91 -22.70
N LEU A 2 16.35 15.93 -21.80
CA LEU A 2 16.22 14.91 -20.75
C LEU A 2 15.91 13.59 -21.46
N SER A 3 16.81 12.63 -21.45
CA SER A 3 16.57 11.32 -22.06
C SER A 3 15.91 10.36 -21.09
N GLU A 4 16.15 10.51 -19.77
CA GLU A 4 15.65 9.60 -18.72
C GLU A 4 15.57 10.34 -17.37
N GLY A 5 14.52 10.08 -16.59
CA GLY A 5 14.38 10.56 -15.21
C GLY A 5 12.93 10.86 -14.82
N PRO A 6 12.65 11.01 -13.51
CA PRO A 6 11.30 11.23 -12.96
C PRO A 6 10.84 12.70 -13.08
N PHE A 7 11.32 13.44 -14.06
CA PHE A 7 11.04 14.86 -14.20
C PHE A 7 10.12 15.13 -15.40
N ILE A 8 9.15 16.00 -15.22
CA ILE A 8 8.34 16.58 -16.32
C ILE A 8 9.18 17.60 -17.08
N SER A 9 9.94 18.43 -16.34
CA SER A 9 10.88 19.40 -16.90
C SER A 9 12.14 19.42 -16.05
N TYR A 10 13.29 19.59 -16.70
CA TYR A 10 14.58 19.74 -16.06
C TYR A 10 15.45 20.66 -16.90
N GLN A 11 16.00 21.68 -16.27
CA GLN A 11 16.93 22.61 -16.89
C GLN A 11 18.13 22.80 -15.95
N ARG A 12 19.33 22.70 -16.49
CA ARG A 12 20.57 23.03 -15.80
C ARG A 12 21.21 24.18 -16.55
N THR A 13 21.43 25.27 -15.85
CA THR A 13 22.17 26.44 -16.35
C THR A 13 23.51 26.47 -15.61
N VAL A 14 24.58 26.69 -16.35
CA VAL A 14 25.94 26.81 -15.82
C VAL A 14 26.46 28.18 -16.21
N ASP A 15 26.63 29.02 -15.23
CA ASP A 15 27.20 30.35 -15.38
C ASP A 15 28.64 30.31 -14.87
N VAL A 16 29.56 30.81 -15.71
CA VAL A 16 30.99 30.78 -15.41
C VAL A 16 31.50 32.22 -15.39
N GLU A 17 31.86 32.72 -14.21
CA GLU A 17 32.45 34.02 -14.01
C GLU A 17 33.95 33.88 -13.78
N MET A 18 34.77 34.51 -14.64
CA MET A 18 36.23 34.54 -14.47
C MET A 18 36.57 35.68 -13.51
N LYS A 19 37.21 35.35 -12.39
CA LYS A 19 37.87 36.31 -11.49
C LYS A 19 39.38 36.21 -11.71
N GLU A 20 40.10 37.29 -11.40
CA GLU A 20 41.55 37.45 -11.74
C GLU A 20 42.49 36.27 -11.41
N SER A 21 42.15 35.40 -10.43
CA SER A 21 42.90 34.22 -10.06
C SER A 21 42.08 32.93 -10.01
N ASP A 22 40.76 33.01 -10.05
CA ASP A 22 39.86 31.84 -9.87
C ASP A 22 38.67 31.90 -10.82
N CYS A 23 38.07 30.74 -11.10
CA CYS A 23 36.86 30.63 -11.89
C CYS A 23 35.68 30.23 -10.96
N GLU A 24 34.68 31.09 -10.84
CA GLU A 24 33.46 30.80 -10.11
C GLU A 24 32.44 30.17 -11.06
N VAL A 25 32.05 28.93 -10.76
CA VAL A 25 31.07 28.19 -11.55
C VAL A 25 29.78 28.07 -10.74
N THR A 26 28.73 28.78 -11.20
CA THR A 26 27.41 28.72 -10.59
C THR A 26 26.50 27.78 -11.38
N GLU A 27 26.02 26.72 -10.75
CA GLU A 27 25.09 25.79 -11.36
C GLU A 27 23.67 26.00 -10.81
N THR A 28 22.73 26.33 -11.68
CA THR A 28 21.32 26.50 -11.34
C THR A 28 20.51 25.33 -11.88
N PHE A 29 19.76 24.65 -11.02
CA PHE A 29 18.88 23.54 -11.38
C PHE A 29 17.42 23.95 -11.25
N SER A 30 16.68 23.97 -12.36
CA SER A 30 15.22 24.11 -12.38
C SER A 30 14.58 22.79 -12.77
N TYR A 31 13.72 22.23 -11.92
CA TYR A 31 13.11 20.92 -12.19
C TYR A 31 11.68 20.81 -11.66
N LYS A 32 10.86 20.02 -12.35
CA LYS A 32 9.50 19.63 -11.93
C LYS A 32 9.40 18.12 -11.89
N ILE A 33 9.14 17.56 -10.69
CA ILE A 33 9.04 16.11 -10.47
C ILE A 33 7.69 15.59 -10.97
N SER A 34 7.70 14.46 -11.67
CA SER A 34 6.51 13.74 -12.17
C SER A 34 5.92 12.78 -11.12
N ALA A 35 5.82 13.23 -9.88
CA ALA A 35 5.28 12.44 -8.78
C ALA A 35 4.23 13.24 -8.02
N PRO A 36 2.98 13.25 -8.53
CA PRO A 36 1.88 13.95 -7.89
C PRO A 36 1.71 13.49 -6.44
N PHE A 37 1.26 14.41 -5.54
CA PHE A 37 1.18 14.27 -4.07
C PHE A 37 2.54 14.12 -3.36
N TRP A 38 3.50 13.41 -3.96
CA TRP A 38 4.78 13.08 -3.35
C TRP A 38 5.85 14.14 -3.59
N HIS A 39 5.61 15.13 -4.45
CA HIS A 39 6.62 16.13 -4.83
C HIS A 39 7.13 16.92 -3.63
N TYR A 40 6.29 17.25 -2.65
CA TYR A 40 6.73 17.94 -1.43
C TYR A 40 7.72 17.10 -0.61
N LEU A 41 7.42 15.81 -0.43
CA LEU A 41 8.31 14.89 0.30
C LEU A 41 9.61 14.61 -0.46
N LEU A 42 9.52 14.50 -1.79
CA LEU A 42 10.68 14.20 -2.65
C LEU A 42 11.52 15.43 -2.94
N HIS A 43 11.01 16.65 -2.76
CA HIS A 43 11.74 17.88 -3.05
C HIS A 43 13.03 18.00 -2.22
N PHE A 44 12.98 17.78 -0.92
CA PHE A 44 14.13 17.89 -0.04
C PHE A 44 15.25 16.87 -0.34
N PRO A 45 14.97 15.56 -0.41
CA PRO A 45 15.99 14.58 -0.74
C PRO A 45 16.55 14.75 -2.17
N MET A 46 15.71 15.21 -3.12
CA MET A 46 16.15 15.47 -4.49
C MET A 46 17.07 16.69 -4.57
N LYS A 47 16.70 17.79 -3.89
CA LYS A 47 17.54 18.99 -3.77
C LYS A 47 18.91 18.65 -3.18
N ARG A 48 18.95 17.84 -2.09
CA ARG A 48 20.19 17.39 -1.47
C ARG A 48 21.00 16.50 -2.41
N ALA A 49 20.36 15.62 -3.15
CA ALA A 49 21.02 14.74 -4.11
C ALA A 49 21.63 15.51 -5.28
N LEU A 50 20.94 16.53 -5.82
CA LEU A 50 21.44 17.40 -6.88
C LEU A 50 22.61 18.27 -6.40
N LYS A 51 22.53 18.82 -5.17
CA LYS A 51 23.61 19.64 -4.60
C LYS A 51 24.90 18.85 -4.35
N ASN A 52 24.78 17.57 -3.99
CA ASN A 52 25.93 16.70 -3.69
C ASN A 52 26.43 15.92 -4.91
N SER A 53 25.92 16.20 -6.12
CA SER A 53 26.35 15.52 -7.34
C SER A 53 27.71 16.05 -7.81
N ASN A 54 28.79 15.42 -7.35
CA ASN A 54 30.10 15.58 -7.99
C ASN A 54 30.06 14.98 -9.40
N HIS A 55 30.57 15.69 -10.41
CA HIS A 55 30.42 15.49 -11.85
C HIS A 55 30.82 14.09 -12.40
N SER A 56 31.40 13.20 -11.59
CA SER A 56 31.94 11.92 -12.06
C SER A 56 31.33 10.66 -11.49
N LYS A 57 30.42 10.73 -10.52
CA LYS A 57 29.80 9.54 -9.91
C LYS A 57 28.30 9.49 -10.15
N LYS A 58 27.81 8.38 -10.73
CA LYS A 58 26.38 8.04 -10.77
C LYS A 58 25.80 8.27 -9.37
N LEU A 59 24.77 9.10 -9.27
CA LEU A 59 24.01 9.34 -8.03
C LEU A 59 23.37 8.02 -7.54
N ASN A 60 24.15 7.21 -6.83
CA ASN A 60 23.66 6.00 -6.17
C ASN A 60 23.18 6.32 -4.76
N VAL A 61 22.08 7.07 -4.68
CA VAL A 61 21.38 7.27 -3.40
C VAL A 61 20.74 5.95 -2.99
N TRP A 62 20.91 5.56 -1.73
CA TRP A 62 20.44 4.27 -1.22
C TRP A 62 18.91 4.07 -1.39
N TRP A 63 18.13 5.14 -1.35
CA TRP A 63 16.67 5.14 -1.53
C TRP A 63 16.22 5.14 -3.00
N ALA A 64 17.12 5.39 -3.97
CA ALA A 64 16.76 5.41 -5.38
C ALA A 64 16.45 4.01 -5.91
N PRO A 65 15.54 3.89 -6.90
CA PRO A 65 15.26 2.62 -7.56
C PRO A 65 16.53 2.08 -8.24
N PRO A 66 16.66 0.73 -8.35
CA PRO A 66 17.78 0.11 -9.07
C PRO A 66 17.90 0.59 -10.51
N ASN A 67 16.77 0.71 -11.22
CA ASN A 67 16.69 1.28 -12.56
C ASN A 67 15.90 2.59 -12.54
N ARG A 68 16.29 3.53 -13.38
CA ARG A 68 15.65 4.85 -13.47
C ARG A 68 14.22 4.72 -14.00
N PHE A 69 13.34 5.52 -13.43
CA PHE A 69 11.96 5.65 -13.90
C PHE A 69 11.88 6.81 -14.89
N ASP A 70 11.10 6.62 -15.94
CA ASP A 70 10.65 7.71 -16.80
C ASP A 70 9.52 8.50 -16.12
N ALA A 71 9.19 9.66 -16.67
CA ALA A 71 8.16 10.53 -16.11
C ALA A 71 6.79 9.85 -16.04
N GLN A 72 6.43 9.04 -17.04
CA GLN A 72 5.16 8.32 -17.10
C GLN A 72 5.08 7.22 -16.05
N THR A 73 6.15 6.42 -15.89
CA THR A 73 6.22 5.39 -14.84
C THR A 73 6.15 6.03 -13.45
N SER A 74 6.89 7.13 -13.22
CA SER A 74 6.85 7.86 -11.94
C SER A 74 5.46 8.37 -11.61
N GLN A 75 4.74 8.94 -12.59
CA GLN A 75 3.37 9.40 -12.41
C GLN A 75 2.43 8.22 -12.08
N THR A 76 2.49 7.14 -12.85
CA THR A 76 1.65 5.96 -12.65
C THR A 76 1.89 5.34 -11.27
N VAL A 77 3.15 5.09 -10.89
CA VAL A 77 3.50 4.52 -9.59
C VAL A 77 3.06 5.43 -8.45
N SER A 78 3.23 6.74 -8.60
CA SER A 78 2.79 7.74 -7.62
C SER A 78 1.29 7.68 -7.35
N LEU A 79 0.46 7.58 -8.40
CA LEU A 79 -1.00 7.44 -8.28
C LEU A 79 -1.41 6.09 -7.68
N LEU A 80 -0.73 5.00 -8.07
CA LEU A 80 -0.95 3.68 -7.48
C LEU A 80 -0.57 3.63 -5.99
N CYS A 81 0.45 4.38 -5.56
CA CYS A 81 0.77 4.55 -4.14
C CYS A 81 -0.35 5.25 -3.37
N VAL A 82 -1.00 6.25 -3.96
CA VAL A 82 -2.19 6.89 -3.34
C VAL A 82 -3.35 5.89 -3.24
N ALA A 83 -3.61 5.09 -4.29
CA ALA A 83 -4.60 4.02 -4.22
C ALA A 83 -4.25 2.96 -3.17
N ALA A 84 -2.95 2.67 -2.96
CA ALA A 84 -2.47 1.77 -1.92
C ALA A 84 -2.75 2.32 -0.51
N ILE A 85 -2.62 3.65 -0.28
CA ILE A 85 -3.03 4.29 0.99
C ILE A 85 -4.51 4.04 1.27
N VAL A 86 -5.37 4.26 0.28
CA VAL A 86 -6.82 3.99 0.43
C VAL A 86 -7.08 2.53 0.77
N THR A 87 -6.39 1.61 0.10
CA THR A 87 -6.52 0.17 0.37
C THR A 87 -6.09 -0.21 1.77
N GLY A 88 -4.96 0.31 2.23
CA GLY A 88 -4.46 0.09 3.58
C GLY A 88 -5.42 0.59 4.65
N PHE A 89 -5.97 1.80 4.46
CA PHE A 89 -6.98 2.39 5.32
C PHE A 89 -8.23 1.49 5.40
N LEU A 90 -8.84 1.13 4.27
CA LEU A 90 -10.03 0.27 4.22
C LEU A 90 -9.77 -1.10 4.85
N GLY A 91 -8.57 -1.65 4.63
CA GLY A 91 -8.18 -2.96 5.15
C GLY A 91 -7.98 -2.98 6.67
N ALA A 92 -7.62 -1.87 7.29
CA ALA A 92 -7.35 -1.77 8.71
C ALA A 92 -8.58 -1.40 9.56
N LEU A 93 -9.55 -0.65 8.99
CA LEU A 93 -10.66 -0.06 9.74
C LEU A 93 -11.35 -1.05 10.68
N ILE A 94 -11.89 -2.13 10.14
CA ILE A 94 -12.69 -3.07 10.96
C ILE A 94 -11.83 -3.77 12.03
N GLY A 95 -10.58 -4.09 11.69
CA GLY A 95 -9.67 -4.72 12.66
C GLY A 95 -9.31 -3.82 13.84
N GLN A 96 -9.35 -2.49 13.66
CA GLN A 96 -9.09 -1.53 14.74
C GLN A 96 -10.34 -1.18 15.55
N THR A 97 -11.53 -1.32 14.95
CA THR A 97 -12.79 -0.81 15.53
C THR A 97 -13.76 -1.88 15.97
N ALA A 98 -13.51 -3.16 15.66
CA ALA A 98 -14.44 -4.26 15.94
C ALA A 98 -14.82 -4.38 17.42
N THR A 99 -13.85 -4.24 18.33
CA THR A 99 -14.05 -4.29 19.78
C THR A 99 -14.95 -3.16 20.27
N PHE A 100 -14.69 -1.93 19.82
CA PHE A 100 -15.48 -0.76 20.18
C PHE A 100 -16.93 -0.84 19.63
N ALA A 101 -17.07 -1.40 18.42
CA ALA A 101 -18.40 -1.63 17.84
C ALA A 101 -19.16 -2.71 18.59
N ALA A 102 -18.49 -3.80 18.99
CA ALA A 102 -19.10 -4.85 19.82
C ALA A 102 -19.57 -4.31 21.16
N GLU A 103 -18.81 -3.42 21.79
CA GLU A 103 -19.14 -2.75 23.04
C GLU A 103 -20.41 -1.88 22.90
N GLU A 104 -20.49 -1.03 21.84
CA GLU A 104 -21.71 -0.20 21.59
C GLU A 104 -22.96 -1.06 21.39
N PHE A 105 -22.83 -2.19 20.71
CA PHE A 105 -23.99 -3.07 20.45
C PHE A 105 -24.24 -4.11 21.53
N GLY A 106 -23.50 -4.08 22.64
CA GLY A 106 -23.63 -5.05 23.73
C GLY A 106 -23.34 -6.50 23.29
N ALA A 107 -22.43 -6.69 22.35
CA ALA A 107 -22.09 -7.97 21.73
C ALA A 107 -20.82 -8.54 22.37
N GLY A 108 -20.87 -9.81 22.80
CA GLY A 108 -19.71 -10.49 23.36
C GLY A 108 -18.72 -10.97 22.29
N ASP A 109 -17.56 -11.51 22.73
CA ASP A 109 -16.41 -11.95 21.93
C ASP A 109 -16.78 -12.91 20.81
N ARG A 110 -17.75 -13.80 21.06
CA ARG A 110 -18.26 -14.73 20.04
C ARG A 110 -18.88 -13.98 18.84
N ALA A 111 -19.66 -12.92 19.10
CA ALA A 111 -20.29 -12.13 18.05
C ALA A 111 -19.23 -11.30 17.28
N GLN A 112 -18.22 -10.78 17.98
CA GLN A 112 -17.06 -10.12 17.38
C GLN A 112 -16.28 -11.08 16.49
N GLY A 113 -16.00 -12.29 16.96
CA GLY A 113 -15.34 -13.31 16.15
C GLY A 113 -16.11 -13.68 14.88
N ILE A 114 -17.44 -13.85 14.99
CA ILE A 114 -18.33 -14.09 13.83
C ILE A 114 -18.31 -12.89 12.87
N LEU A 115 -18.34 -11.65 13.37
CA LEU A 115 -18.19 -10.45 12.56
C LEU A 115 -16.91 -10.48 11.71
N LEU A 116 -15.78 -10.70 12.36
CA LEU A 116 -14.48 -10.73 11.69
C LEU A 116 -14.37 -11.90 10.68
N ALA A 117 -14.95 -13.05 10.98
CA ALA A 117 -15.03 -14.18 10.06
C ALA A 117 -15.91 -13.86 8.83
N THR A 118 -17.08 -13.24 9.06
CA THR A 118 -18.02 -12.84 7.99
C THR A 118 -17.36 -11.83 7.03
N VAL A 119 -16.63 -10.85 7.56
CA VAL A 119 -15.90 -9.86 6.74
C VAL A 119 -14.90 -10.53 5.80
N ARG A 120 -14.31 -11.66 6.17
CA ARG A 120 -13.37 -12.40 5.31
C ARG A 120 -14.04 -13.07 4.11
N ILE A 121 -15.31 -13.43 4.21
CA ILE A 121 -16.09 -13.99 3.08
C ILE A 121 -16.15 -12.97 1.92
N GLY A 122 -16.15 -11.69 2.25
CA GLY A 122 -16.11 -10.61 1.26
C GLY A 122 -14.94 -10.68 0.27
N VAL A 123 -13.84 -11.35 0.62
CA VAL A 123 -12.71 -11.58 -0.28
C VAL A 123 -13.13 -12.35 -1.54
N LEU A 124 -14.18 -13.17 -1.49
CA LEU A 124 -14.70 -13.89 -2.66
C LEU A 124 -15.16 -12.92 -3.77
N LEU A 125 -15.65 -11.74 -3.41
CA LEU A 125 -16.00 -10.69 -4.37
C LEU A 125 -14.81 -10.29 -5.26
N THR A 126 -13.61 -10.39 -4.73
CA THR A 126 -12.37 -10.05 -5.45
C THR A 126 -12.19 -10.91 -6.71
N VAL A 127 -12.58 -12.17 -6.67
CA VAL A 127 -12.47 -13.09 -7.82
C VAL A 127 -13.32 -12.57 -8.99
N PHE A 128 -14.54 -12.12 -8.70
CA PHE A 128 -15.44 -11.55 -9.73
C PHE A 128 -14.90 -10.22 -10.28
N ILE A 129 -14.44 -9.34 -9.41
CA ILE A 129 -13.92 -8.03 -9.83
C ILE A 129 -12.65 -8.19 -10.65
N THR A 130 -11.72 -9.04 -10.25
CA THR A 130 -10.47 -9.25 -10.99
C THR A 130 -10.69 -9.95 -12.32
N ALA A 131 -11.59 -10.94 -12.38
CA ALA A 131 -11.98 -11.56 -13.64
C ALA A 131 -12.65 -10.56 -14.60
N LEU A 132 -13.47 -9.66 -14.08
CA LEU A 132 -14.10 -8.61 -14.86
C LEU A 132 -13.09 -7.56 -15.35
N ALA A 133 -12.02 -7.31 -14.59
CA ALA A 133 -10.99 -6.33 -14.94
C ALA A 133 -10.18 -6.74 -16.18
N ASP A 134 -9.99 -8.04 -16.42
CA ASP A 134 -9.32 -8.54 -17.61
C ASP A 134 -10.13 -8.29 -18.89
N ASN A 135 -11.47 -8.17 -18.77
CA ASN A 135 -12.37 -7.94 -19.91
C ASN A 135 -12.78 -6.46 -20.08
N ARG A 136 -12.97 -5.72 -18.98
CA ARG A 136 -13.51 -4.34 -19.01
C ARG A 136 -12.47 -3.23 -18.81
N GLY A 137 -11.23 -3.59 -18.54
CA GLY A 137 -10.15 -2.65 -18.24
C GLY A 137 -9.85 -2.53 -16.77
N ARG A 138 -8.56 -2.46 -16.46
CA ARG A 138 -8.08 -2.48 -15.06
C ARG A 138 -8.31 -1.16 -14.35
N LYS A 139 -8.15 -0.04 -15.06
CA LYS A 139 -8.41 1.30 -14.53
C LYS A 139 -9.86 1.43 -14.07
N LYS A 140 -10.84 1.07 -14.92
CA LYS A 140 -12.27 1.21 -14.60
C LYS A 140 -12.65 0.41 -13.34
N LEU A 141 -12.17 -0.82 -13.22
CA LEU A 141 -12.46 -1.67 -12.06
C LEU A 141 -11.72 -1.22 -10.79
N LEU A 142 -10.52 -0.66 -10.94
CA LEU A 142 -9.79 -0.01 -9.84
C LEU A 142 -10.59 1.17 -9.29
N GLU A 143 -11.06 2.05 -10.15
CA GLU A 143 -11.87 3.22 -9.77
C GLU A 143 -13.19 2.81 -9.12
N PHE A 144 -13.91 1.87 -9.73
CA PHE A 144 -15.14 1.31 -9.17
C PHE A 144 -14.91 0.74 -7.76
N SER A 145 -13.82 0.01 -7.56
CA SER A 145 -13.47 -0.57 -6.27
C SER A 145 -13.07 0.50 -5.25
N LEU A 146 -12.36 1.55 -5.64
CA LEU A 146 -11.99 2.66 -4.77
C LEU A 146 -13.23 3.42 -4.28
N TYR A 147 -14.12 3.82 -5.20
CA TYR A 147 -15.36 4.51 -4.84
C TYR A 147 -16.27 3.60 -4.00
N GLY A 148 -16.48 2.34 -4.42
CA GLY A 148 -17.31 1.38 -3.71
C GLY A 148 -16.82 1.08 -2.31
N GLY A 149 -15.51 0.86 -2.13
CA GLY A 149 -14.89 0.62 -0.83
C GLY A 149 -15.05 1.79 0.13
N CYS A 150 -14.75 3.03 -0.33
CA CYS A 150 -14.90 4.23 0.50
C CYS A 150 -16.38 4.53 0.80
N PHE A 151 -17.29 4.35 -0.16
CA PHE A 151 -18.72 4.52 0.07
C PHE A 151 -19.26 3.56 1.14
N LEU A 152 -18.89 2.28 1.06
CA LEU A 152 -19.29 1.28 2.06
C LEU A 152 -18.65 1.55 3.44
N ALA A 153 -17.43 2.06 3.49
CA ALA A 153 -16.84 2.50 4.74
C ALA A 153 -17.66 3.64 5.37
N VAL A 154 -18.01 4.69 4.61
CA VAL A 154 -18.87 5.77 5.10
C VAL A 154 -20.25 5.24 5.55
N LEU A 155 -20.83 4.32 4.77
CA LEU A 155 -22.10 3.68 5.14
C LEU A 155 -22.00 2.88 6.45
N SER A 156 -20.85 2.28 6.73
CA SER A 156 -20.59 1.57 7.99
C SER A 156 -20.61 2.49 9.21
N ALA A 157 -20.31 3.78 9.05
CA ALA A 157 -20.40 4.77 10.15
C ALA A 157 -21.82 4.93 10.70
N VAL A 158 -22.85 4.66 9.89
CA VAL A 158 -24.26 4.75 10.28
C VAL A 158 -24.92 3.38 10.49
N ALA A 159 -24.14 2.31 10.59
CA ALA A 159 -24.67 0.96 10.79
C ALA A 159 -25.50 0.88 12.09
N PRO A 160 -26.75 0.37 12.01
CA PRO A 160 -27.64 0.31 13.19
C PRO A 160 -27.36 -0.88 14.09
N ASN A 161 -26.66 -1.89 13.62
CA ASN A 161 -26.29 -3.09 14.38
C ASN A 161 -25.04 -3.76 13.81
N LEU A 162 -24.53 -4.73 14.55
CA LEU A 162 -23.30 -5.45 14.21
C LEU A 162 -23.40 -6.25 12.90
N TRP A 163 -24.60 -6.74 12.54
CA TRP A 163 -24.81 -7.52 11.32
C TRP A 163 -24.71 -6.65 10.06
N ILE A 164 -25.34 -5.47 10.08
CA ILE A 164 -25.24 -4.50 8.97
C ILE A 164 -23.81 -4.00 8.84
N LEU A 165 -23.11 -3.75 9.97
CA LEU A 165 -21.69 -3.44 9.95
C LEU A 165 -20.88 -4.57 9.29
N GLY A 166 -21.15 -5.82 9.67
CA GLY A 166 -20.49 -6.99 9.08
C GLY A 166 -20.72 -7.12 7.58
N LEU A 167 -21.95 -6.89 7.14
CA LEU A 167 -22.32 -6.95 5.73
C LEU A 167 -21.61 -5.86 4.91
N THR A 168 -21.70 -4.60 5.35
CA THR A 168 -21.03 -3.48 4.66
C THR A 168 -19.52 -3.65 4.62
N GLN A 169 -18.92 -4.12 5.71
CA GLN A 169 -17.48 -4.37 5.79
C GLN A 169 -17.03 -5.59 4.99
N SER A 170 -17.90 -6.61 4.80
CA SER A 170 -17.59 -7.74 3.92
C SER A 170 -17.41 -7.26 2.47
N PHE A 171 -18.33 -6.45 1.96
CA PHE A 171 -18.18 -5.87 0.62
C PHE A 171 -17.00 -4.89 0.54
N ALA A 172 -16.82 -4.03 1.53
CA ALA A 172 -15.67 -3.11 1.60
C ALA A 172 -14.33 -3.88 1.58
N ARG A 173 -14.24 -5.02 2.26
CA ARG A 173 -13.08 -5.90 2.26
C ARG A 173 -12.83 -6.51 0.89
N GLY A 174 -13.86 -6.94 0.19
CA GLY A 174 -13.78 -7.43 -1.19
C GLY A 174 -13.22 -6.36 -2.13
N PHE A 175 -13.71 -5.13 -2.04
CA PHE A 175 -13.18 -4.00 -2.79
C PHE A 175 -11.72 -3.70 -2.43
N ALA A 176 -11.39 -3.60 -1.15
CA ALA A 176 -10.02 -3.34 -0.71
C ALA A 176 -9.02 -4.39 -1.24
N THR A 177 -9.39 -5.67 -1.20
CA THR A 177 -8.55 -6.74 -1.74
C THR A 177 -8.44 -6.66 -3.26
N SER A 178 -9.53 -6.33 -3.96
CA SER A 178 -9.53 -6.12 -5.42
C SER A 178 -8.60 -4.97 -5.82
N ILE A 179 -8.66 -3.83 -5.11
CA ILE A 179 -7.76 -2.70 -5.32
C ILE A 179 -6.30 -3.16 -5.16
N SER A 180 -5.99 -3.89 -4.09
CA SER A 180 -4.64 -4.40 -3.81
C SER A 180 -4.06 -5.23 -4.97
N ILE A 181 -4.88 -6.12 -5.54
CA ILE A 181 -4.49 -6.95 -6.68
C ILE A 181 -4.33 -6.10 -7.95
N LEU A 182 -5.29 -5.23 -8.24
CA LEU A 182 -5.26 -4.39 -9.44
C LEU A 182 -4.07 -3.44 -9.45
N ILE A 183 -3.77 -2.77 -8.33
CA ILE A 183 -2.58 -1.90 -8.24
C ILE A 183 -1.29 -2.71 -8.38
N GLY A 184 -1.23 -3.92 -7.81
CA GLY A 184 -0.08 -4.81 -7.94
C GLY A 184 0.17 -5.21 -9.40
N ILE A 185 -0.88 -5.56 -10.15
CA ILE A 185 -0.78 -5.91 -11.57
C ILE A 185 -0.35 -4.68 -12.39
N MET A 186 -1.03 -3.54 -12.24
CA MET A 186 -0.71 -2.32 -12.99
C MET A 186 0.71 -1.83 -12.70
N ALA A 187 1.14 -1.91 -11.44
CA ALA A 187 2.50 -1.55 -11.04
C ALA A 187 3.56 -2.49 -11.64
N ALA A 188 3.29 -3.83 -11.65
CA ALA A 188 4.21 -4.79 -12.25
C ALA A 188 4.35 -4.62 -13.77
N GLU A 189 3.32 -4.10 -14.43
CA GLU A 189 3.32 -3.79 -15.87
C GLU A 189 3.99 -2.46 -16.19
N ALA A 190 3.86 -1.46 -15.33
CA ALA A 190 4.54 -0.17 -15.45
C ALA A 190 6.03 -0.25 -15.06
N ALA A 191 6.42 -1.26 -14.25
CA ALA A 191 7.75 -1.38 -13.70
C ALA A 191 8.81 -1.70 -14.76
N PRO A 192 9.93 -0.96 -14.82
CA PRO A 192 11.08 -1.34 -15.62
C PRO A 192 11.68 -2.66 -15.10
N LYS A 193 12.37 -3.38 -16.00
CA LYS A 193 13.07 -4.64 -15.64
C LYS A 193 14.05 -4.36 -14.50
N GLY A 194 14.01 -5.15 -13.41
CA GLY A 194 14.92 -5.01 -12.26
C GLY A 194 14.47 -4.02 -11.19
N SER A 195 13.28 -3.39 -11.28
CA SER A 195 12.72 -2.51 -10.24
C SER A 195 11.32 -2.91 -9.77
N ARG A 196 10.90 -4.14 -10.07
CA ARG A 196 9.54 -4.62 -9.71
C ARG A 196 9.35 -4.83 -8.22
N ALA A 197 10.36 -5.37 -7.52
CA ALA A 197 10.25 -5.55 -6.08
C ALA A 197 10.34 -4.20 -5.35
N TYR A 198 11.14 -3.27 -5.86
CA TYR A 198 11.20 -1.91 -5.34
C TYR A 198 9.82 -1.21 -5.41
N ILE A 199 9.13 -1.28 -6.56
CA ILE A 199 7.79 -0.70 -6.70
C ILE A 199 6.77 -1.41 -5.80
N ALA A 200 6.82 -2.75 -5.72
CA ALA A 200 5.98 -3.50 -4.78
C ALA A 200 6.23 -3.07 -3.33
N GLY A 201 7.48 -2.81 -2.96
CA GLY A 201 7.84 -2.24 -1.66
C GLY A 201 7.23 -0.86 -1.42
N LEU A 202 7.27 0.04 -2.41
CA LEU A 202 6.63 1.35 -2.33
C LEU A 202 5.11 1.24 -2.11
N LEU A 203 4.45 0.33 -2.84
CA LEU A 203 3.01 0.07 -2.65
C LEU A 203 2.72 -0.47 -1.25
N THR A 204 3.55 -1.39 -0.75
CA THR A 204 3.41 -1.95 0.61
C THR A 204 3.59 -0.87 1.67
N LEU A 205 4.61 -0.01 1.53
CA LEU A 205 4.82 1.13 2.43
C LEU A 205 3.65 2.11 2.41
N SER A 206 3.13 2.42 1.21
CA SER A 206 1.98 3.30 1.05
C SER A 206 0.72 2.68 1.68
N ALA A 207 0.48 1.38 1.50
CA ALA A 207 -0.62 0.68 2.16
C ALA A 207 -0.44 0.66 3.70
N GLY A 208 0.79 0.51 4.19
CA GLY A 208 1.13 0.64 5.61
C GLY A 208 0.81 2.02 6.18
N LEU A 209 1.13 3.09 5.46
CA LEU A 209 0.73 4.46 5.83
C LEU A 209 -0.80 4.59 5.91
N GLY A 210 -1.50 4.04 4.93
CA GLY A 210 -2.97 4.01 4.93
C GLY A 210 -3.54 3.25 6.13
N ALA A 211 -2.99 2.07 6.43
CA ALA A 211 -3.38 1.27 7.59
C ALA A 211 -3.05 1.96 8.94
N GLY A 212 -2.07 2.84 8.95
CA GLY A 212 -1.73 3.66 10.11
C GLY A 212 -2.77 4.74 10.43
N ILE A 213 -3.51 5.24 9.45
CA ILE A 213 -4.49 6.32 9.67
C ILE A 213 -5.53 5.94 10.73
N PRO A 214 -6.24 4.79 10.64
CA PRO A 214 -7.16 4.38 11.72
C PRO A 214 -6.48 4.24 13.07
N VAL A 215 -5.22 3.80 13.11
CA VAL A 215 -4.44 3.69 14.36
C VAL A 215 -4.16 5.07 14.95
N TRP A 216 -3.76 6.05 14.11
CA TRP A 216 -3.46 7.42 14.57
C TRP A 216 -4.68 8.15 15.13
N ILE A 217 -5.87 7.87 14.59
CA ILE A 217 -7.11 8.49 15.05
C ILE A 217 -7.93 7.58 15.98
N LEU A 218 -7.36 6.44 16.42
CA LEU A 218 -8.07 5.46 17.26
C LEU A 218 -8.51 6.05 18.60
N PHE A 219 -7.79 7.05 19.13
CA PHE A 219 -8.15 7.77 20.36
C PHE A 219 -9.56 8.39 20.29
N LEU A 220 -10.09 8.65 19.08
CA LEU A 220 -11.46 9.15 18.92
C LEU A 220 -12.50 8.11 19.38
N ALA A 221 -12.16 6.83 19.38
CA ALA A 221 -13.04 5.77 19.84
C ALA A 221 -13.23 5.80 21.37
N ASP A 222 -12.27 6.35 22.14
CA ASP A 222 -12.36 6.49 23.60
C ASP A 222 -13.19 7.70 24.06
N ILE A 223 -13.46 8.67 23.17
CA ILE A 223 -14.18 9.91 23.53
C ILE A 223 -15.64 9.61 23.87
N HIS A 224 -16.25 8.71 23.15
CA HIS A 224 -17.67 8.35 23.30
C HIS A 224 -17.92 6.93 22.79
N LEU A 225 -18.91 6.22 23.33
CA LEU A 225 -19.31 4.86 22.91
C LEU A 225 -19.51 4.71 21.39
N LYS A 226 -19.91 5.78 20.69
CA LYS A 226 -20.05 5.84 19.22
C LYS A 226 -18.83 6.43 18.51
N GLY A 227 -17.73 6.70 19.22
CA GLY A 227 -16.54 7.36 18.65
C GLY A 227 -15.89 6.59 17.50
N TRP A 228 -15.94 5.26 17.52
CA TRP A 228 -15.46 4.40 16.44
C TRP A 228 -16.08 4.69 15.08
N ARG A 229 -17.33 5.21 15.05
CA ARG A 229 -18.05 5.57 13.83
C ARG A 229 -17.34 6.71 13.06
N LEU A 230 -16.68 7.61 13.78
CA LEU A 230 -15.91 8.70 13.17
C LEU A 230 -14.75 8.17 12.32
N LEU A 231 -14.13 7.05 12.74
CA LEU A 231 -13.05 6.44 11.96
C LEU A 231 -13.53 6.02 10.57
N PHE A 232 -14.73 5.45 10.48
CA PHE A 232 -15.34 5.09 9.21
C PHE A 232 -15.74 6.32 8.39
N ALA A 233 -16.26 7.36 9.03
CA ALA A 233 -16.65 8.60 8.36
C ALA A 233 -15.45 9.31 7.72
N THR A 234 -14.22 9.15 8.25
CA THR A 234 -13.01 9.73 7.65
C THR A 234 -12.72 9.20 6.23
N ALA A 235 -13.33 8.09 5.80
CA ALA A 235 -13.23 7.60 4.42
C ALA A 235 -13.66 8.64 3.39
N ILE A 236 -14.48 9.62 3.78
CA ILE A 236 -14.95 10.71 2.90
C ILE A 236 -13.77 11.56 2.37
N ILE A 237 -12.69 11.67 3.12
CA ILE A 237 -11.50 12.45 2.77
C ILE A 237 -10.79 11.89 1.52
N PHE A 238 -10.99 10.61 1.21
CA PHE A 238 -10.34 9.99 0.05
C PHE A 238 -11.05 10.27 -1.28
N PHE A 239 -12.31 10.72 -1.30
CA PHE A 239 -13.02 10.97 -2.56
C PHE A 239 -12.32 11.97 -3.50
N PRO A 240 -11.78 13.11 -3.02
CA PRO A 240 -10.99 14.00 -3.88
C PRO A 240 -9.74 13.33 -4.46
N ALA A 241 -9.05 12.51 -3.67
CA ALA A 241 -7.87 11.77 -4.12
C ALA A 241 -8.25 10.72 -5.18
N ILE A 242 -9.36 10.00 -5.01
CA ILE A 242 -9.89 9.04 -5.99
C ILE A 242 -10.29 9.76 -7.29
N ARG A 243 -10.95 10.91 -7.18
CA ARG A 243 -11.27 11.77 -8.35
C ARG A 243 -10.03 12.15 -9.13
N TRP A 244 -8.96 12.44 -8.42
CA TRP A 244 -7.71 12.82 -9.08
C TRP A 244 -7.00 11.61 -9.72
N ILE A 245 -7.04 10.42 -9.10
CA ILE A 245 -6.59 9.18 -9.72
C ILE A 245 -7.36 8.95 -11.03
N HIS A 246 -8.68 9.09 -11.01
CA HIS A 246 -9.53 8.96 -12.20
C HIS A 246 -9.08 9.84 -13.36
N LEU A 247 -8.74 11.10 -13.10
CA LEU A 247 -8.36 12.07 -14.12
C LEU A 247 -6.94 11.83 -14.69
N ASN A 248 -6.01 11.30 -13.88
CA ASN A 248 -4.58 11.27 -14.22
C ASN A 248 -4.00 9.87 -14.42
N LEU A 249 -4.69 8.81 -14.00
CA LEU A 249 -4.23 7.44 -14.22
C LEU A 249 -4.63 6.99 -15.63
N GLY A 250 -3.64 6.52 -16.40
CA GLY A 250 -3.88 5.88 -17.69
C GLY A 250 -4.26 4.40 -17.55
N GLU A 251 -4.84 3.82 -18.60
CA GLU A 251 -5.02 2.37 -18.67
C GLU A 251 -3.67 1.67 -18.88
N SER A 252 -3.57 0.40 -18.48
CA SER A 252 -2.36 -0.39 -18.61
C SER A 252 -1.95 -0.58 -20.09
N LYS A 253 -0.68 -0.33 -20.40
CA LYS A 253 -0.13 -0.52 -21.75
C LYS A 253 -0.33 -1.95 -22.29
N ARG A 254 -0.27 -2.95 -21.40
CA ARG A 254 -0.49 -4.35 -21.78
C ARG A 254 -1.94 -4.66 -22.06
N PHE A 255 -2.87 -4.02 -21.35
CA PHE A 255 -4.29 -4.16 -21.61
C PHE A 255 -4.65 -3.59 -22.99
N ILE A 256 -4.14 -2.40 -23.32
CA ILE A 256 -4.33 -1.76 -24.64
C ILE A 256 -3.76 -2.66 -25.73
N ALA A 257 -2.52 -3.12 -25.59
CA ALA A 257 -1.89 -4.03 -26.55
C ALA A 257 -2.61 -5.39 -26.66
N HIS A 258 -3.26 -5.86 -25.59
CA HIS A 258 -4.04 -7.09 -25.62
C HIS A 258 -5.33 -6.92 -26.42
N ILE A 259 -6.02 -5.79 -26.29
CA ILE A 259 -7.20 -5.47 -27.11
C ILE A 259 -6.83 -5.34 -28.57
N GLU A 260 -5.75 -4.65 -28.91
CA GLU A 260 -5.25 -4.49 -30.27
C GLU A 260 -4.88 -5.84 -30.90
N ASN A 261 -4.25 -6.73 -30.14
CA ASN A 261 -3.84 -8.07 -30.62
C ASN A 261 -4.99 -9.09 -30.64
N HIS A 262 -6.06 -8.90 -29.86
CA HIS A 262 -7.23 -9.80 -29.89
C HIS A 262 -8.01 -9.72 -31.19
N GLN A 263 -7.83 -8.67 -31.97
CA GLN A 263 -8.35 -8.62 -33.35
C GLN A 263 -7.59 -9.54 -34.29
N PHE A 264 -6.41 -10.08 -33.90
CA PHE A 264 -5.53 -10.84 -34.79
C PHE A 264 -5.17 -12.27 -34.34
N ASN A 265 -5.39 -12.68 -33.07
CA ASN A 265 -4.99 -14.00 -32.60
C ASN A 265 -5.95 -14.60 -31.59
N THR A 266 -6.65 -15.64 -31.95
CA THR A 266 -7.32 -16.59 -31.05
C THR A 266 -6.33 -17.12 -30.01
N ALA A 267 -6.68 -16.98 -28.77
CA ALA A 267 -5.91 -17.22 -27.57
C ALA A 267 -4.98 -18.45 -27.64
N ARG A 268 -3.68 -18.21 -27.63
CA ARG A 268 -2.70 -19.22 -27.21
C ARG A 268 -2.94 -19.49 -25.72
N LYS A 269 -3.74 -20.54 -25.41
CA LYS A 269 -3.96 -21.01 -24.04
C LYS A 269 -2.61 -21.30 -23.40
N GLN A 270 -2.13 -20.38 -22.57
CA GLN A 270 -0.91 -20.60 -21.80
C GLN A 270 -1.18 -21.74 -20.81
N LYS A 271 -0.51 -22.88 -20.96
CA LYS A 271 -0.64 -24.01 -20.01
C LYS A 271 -0.28 -23.52 -18.62
N ILE A 272 -1.29 -23.38 -17.77
CA ILE A 272 -1.10 -23.07 -16.36
C ILE A 272 -0.37 -24.24 -15.73
N ILE A 273 0.80 -24.00 -15.16
CA ILE A 273 1.56 -25.03 -14.45
C ILE A 273 0.92 -25.20 -13.07
N ILE A 274 -0.11 -26.02 -12.97
CA ILE A 274 -0.92 -26.27 -11.78
C ILE A 274 -0.04 -26.54 -10.55
N LYS A 275 1.05 -27.31 -10.69
CA LYS A 275 1.99 -27.60 -9.59
C LYS A 275 2.59 -26.32 -8.99
N ARG A 276 2.95 -25.32 -9.80
CA ARG A 276 3.49 -24.03 -9.31
C ARG A 276 2.42 -23.19 -8.62
N VAL A 277 1.21 -23.19 -9.15
CA VAL A 277 0.08 -22.49 -8.55
C VAL A 277 -0.26 -23.09 -7.19
N LEU A 278 -0.37 -24.41 -7.10
CA LEU A 278 -0.64 -25.13 -5.85
C LEU A 278 0.48 -24.87 -4.81
N PHE A 279 1.74 -24.93 -5.22
CA PHE A 279 2.87 -24.64 -4.32
C PHE A 279 2.80 -23.21 -3.76
N LEU A 280 2.59 -22.20 -4.62
CA LEU A 280 2.46 -20.80 -4.18
C LEU A 280 1.23 -20.59 -3.29
N ALA A 281 0.11 -21.23 -3.63
CA ALA A 281 -1.11 -21.19 -2.82
C ALA A 281 -0.89 -21.82 -1.43
N SER A 282 -0.18 -22.96 -1.36
CA SER A 282 0.15 -23.60 -0.09
C SER A 282 1.06 -22.74 0.79
N VAL A 283 2.09 -22.12 0.21
CA VAL A 283 2.97 -21.19 0.92
C VAL A 283 2.18 -20.01 1.46
N ALA A 284 1.34 -19.39 0.62
CA ALA A 284 0.49 -18.28 1.03
C ALA A 284 -0.49 -18.70 2.15
N PHE A 285 -1.13 -19.86 2.00
CA PHE A 285 -2.05 -20.40 3.00
C PHE A 285 -1.38 -20.58 4.36
N LEU A 286 -0.22 -21.23 4.41
CA LEU A 286 0.52 -21.44 5.65
C LEU A 286 0.97 -20.15 6.31
N LEU A 287 1.46 -19.17 5.51
CA LEU A 287 1.81 -17.85 6.02
C LEU A 287 0.61 -17.12 6.61
N PHE A 288 -0.52 -17.12 5.92
CA PHE A 288 -1.73 -16.47 6.43
C PHE A 288 -2.36 -17.19 7.62
N LEU A 289 -2.23 -18.51 7.70
CA LEU A 289 -2.69 -19.30 8.86
C LEU A 289 -1.96 -18.87 10.14
N PHE A 290 -0.69 -18.51 10.03
CA PHE A 290 0.12 -18.02 11.16
C PHE A 290 -0.08 -16.51 11.42
N VAL A 291 0.09 -15.68 10.39
CA VAL A 291 0.11 -14.22 10.54
C VAL A 291 -1.27 -13.66 10.88
N SER A 292 -2.34 -14.28 10.36
CA SER A 292 -3.68 -13.71 10.47
C SER A 292 -4.23 -13.70 11.89
N PRO A 293 -4.20 -14.79 12.67
CA PRO A 293 -4.60 -14.74 14.08
C PRO A 293 -3.74 -13.77 14.89
N ALA A 294 -2.42 -13.86 14.76
CA ALA A 294 -1.50 -12.98 15.48
C ALA A 294 -1.78 -11.47 15.24
N SER A 295 -2.21 -11.10 14.03
CA SER A 295 -2.51 -9.71 13.71
C SER A 295 -3.91 -9.27 14.13
N GLN A 296 -4.90 -10.16 14.10
CA GLN A 296 -6.30 -9.82 14.37
C GLN A 296 -6.60 -9.74 15.87
N PHE A 297 -6.07 -10.67 16.65
CA PHE A 297 -6.30 -10.74 18.10
C PHE A 297 -5.29 -9.93 18.92
N ARG A 298 -4.38 -9.20 18.26
CA ARG A 298 -3.38 -8.39 18.96
C ARG A 298 -4.00 -7.30 19.82
N ASN A 299 -5.01 -6.58 19.33
CA ASN A 299 -5.63 -5.49 20.09
C ASN A 299 -6.39 -6.03 21.30
N GLU A 300 -7.07 -7.17 21.13
CA GLU A 300 -7.75 -7.88 22.20
C GLU A 300 -6.74 -8.33 23.27
N PHE A 301 -5.66 -9.01 22.87
CA PHE A 301 -4.58 -9.41 23.78
C PHE A 301 -4.00 -8.21 24.56
N LEU A 302 -3.73 -7.09 23.88
CA LEU A 302 -3.20 -5.89 24.55
C LEU A 302 -4.21 -5.23 25.49
N ARG A 303 -5.51 -5.30 25.17
CA ARG A 303 -6.57 -4.72 25.98
C ARG A 303 -6.92 -5.60 27.17
N ASP A 304 -7.16 -6.88 26.96
CA ASP A 304 -7.75 -7.79 27.94
C ASP A 304 -6.71 -8.46 28.85
N GLU A 305 -5.51 -8.76 28.31
CA GLU A 305 -4.44 -9.39 29.10
C GLU A 305 -3.38 -8.40 29.62
N ARG A 306 -3.24 -7.24 28.95
CA ARG A 306 -2.23 -6.23 29.33
C ARG A 306 -2.83 -4.90 29.82
N ASP A 307 -4.15 -4.78 29.90
CA ASP A 307 -4.89 -3.58 30.38
C ASP A 307 -4.49 -2.28 29.63
N PHE A 308 -4.23 -2.37 28.31
CA PHE A 308 -3.86 -1.21 27.52
C PHE A 308 -5.11 -0.41 27.09
N SER A 309 -5.10 0.90 27.35
CA SER A 309 -6.06 1.84 26.76
C SER A 309 -5.85 1.95 25.23
N ALA A 310 -6.86 2.43 24.49
CA ALA A 310 -6.73 2.64 23.04
C ALA A 310 -5.55 3.55 22.68
N ALA A 311 -5.27 4.57 23.49
CA ALA A 311 -4.11 5.45 23.33
C ALA A 311 -2.77 4.71 23.50
N LYS A 312 -2.66 3.81 24.50
CA LYS A 312 -1.47 2.98 24.69
C LYS A 312 -1.30 1.98 23.54
N ILE A 313 -2.38 1.35 23.06
CA ILE A 313 -2.37 0.47 21.89
C ILE A 313 -1.87 1.23 20.66
N SER A 314 -2.38 2.44 20.41
CA SER A 314 -1.92 3.29 19.30
C SER A 314 -0.42 3.57 19.38
N LEU A 315 0.09 3.97 20.55
CA LEU A 315 1.50 4.25 20.74
C LEU A 315 2.37 3.00 20.54
N PHE A 316 1.94 1.86 21.09
CA PHE A 316 2.61 0.57 20.90
C PHE A 316 2.69 0.19 19.39
N LEU A 317 1.58 0.30 18.68
CA LEU A 317 1.54 -0.03 17.25
C LEU A 317 2.41 0.93 16.42
N LEU A 318 2.42 2.23 16.75
CA LEU A 318 3.29 3.21 16.08
C LEU A 318 4.76 2.85 16.25
N THR A 319 5.19 2.51 17.47
CA THR A 319 6.57 2.12 17.75
C THR A 319 6.94 0.79 17.07
N ALA A 320 6.02 -0.18 17.02
CA ALA A 320 6.24 -1.46 16.36
C ALA A 320 6.29 -1.36 14.83
N TYR A 321 5.47 -0.49 14.22
CA TYR A 321 5.42 -0.34 12.76
C TYR A 321 6.58 0.47 12.18
N THR A 322 7.23 1.34 12.96
CA THR A 322 8.35 2.15 12.46
C THR A 322 9.53 1.31 11.97
N PRO A 323 10.04 0.31 12.70
CA PRO A 323 11.08 -0.60 12.21
C PRO A 323 10.62 -1.43 11.00
N GLN A 324 9.34 -1.80 10.92
CA GLN A 324 8.77 -2.53 9.80
C GLN A 324 8.89 -1.73 8.49
N ILE A 325 8.66 -0.41 8.52
CA ILE A 325 8.82 0.48 7.36
C ILE A 325 10.24 0.37 6.79
N ILE A 326 11.24 0.47 7.67
CA ILE A 326 12.66 0.34 7.30
C ILE A 326 12.95 -1.04 6.73
N GLY A 327 12.44 -2.09 7.38
CA GLY A 327 12.59 -3.48 6.94
C GLY A 327 12.04 -3.71 5.52
N VAL A 328 10.84 -3.21 5.21
CA VAL A 328 10.22 -3.33 3.88
C VAL A 328 11.04 -2.56 2.83
N ALA A 329 11.51 -1.35 3.13
CA ALA A 329 12.32 -0.55 2.22
C ALA A 329 13.65 -1.25 1.86
N ILE A 330 14.33 -1.83 2.85
CA ILE A 330 15.57 -2.58 2.64
C ILE A 330 15.29 -3.88 1.88
N ALA A 331 14.33 -4.69 2.34
CA ALA A 331 14.02 -5.99 1.76
C ALA A 331 13.60 -5.90 0.29
N SER A 332 12.80 -4.89 -0.08
CA SER A 332 12.35 -4.68 -1.46
C SER A 332 13.51 -4.40 -2.40
N LYS A 333 14.45 -3.53 -2.01
CA LYS A 333 15.64 -3.22 -2.81
C LYS A 333 16.60 -4.40 -2.89
N VAL A 334 16.86 -5.06 -1.77
CA VAL A 334 17.76 -6.23 -1.73
C VAL A 334 17.20 -7.39 -2.54
N SER A 335 15.85 -7.55 -2.59
CA SER A 335 15.18 -8.57 -3.42
C SER A 335 15.42 -8.36 -4.92
N ASP A 336 15.50 -7.12 -5.40
CA ASP A 336 15.80 -6.83 -6.80
C ASP A 336 17.31 -7.00 -7.12
N LEU A 337 18.20 -6.79 -6.13
CA LEU A 337 19.66 -6.90 -6.30
C LEU A 337 20.20 -8.33 -6.08
N LYS A 338 19.74 -9.03 -5.04
CA LYS A 338 20.26 -10.35 -4.62
C LYS A 338 19.30 -11.51 -4.88
N GLY A 339 18.10 -11.22 -5.37
CA GLY A 339 17.07 -12.22 -5.64
C GLY A 339 16.04 -12.34 -4.52
N ARG A 340 14.84 -12.79 -4.90
CA ARG A 340 13.65 -12.80 -4.03
C ARG A 340 13.65 -13.96 -3.03
N LYS A 341 14.17 -15.14 -3.43
CA LYS A 341 14.13 -16.36 -2.61
C LYS A 341 14.90 -16.21 -1.29
N PRO A 342 16.21 -15.82 -1.28
CA PRO A 342 16.95 -15.71 -0.03
C PRO A 342 16.36 -14.64 0.91
N VAL A 343 15.92 -13.51 0.36
CA VAL A 343 15.31 -12.43 1.17
C VAL A 343 14.01 -12.90 1.81
N ALA A 344 13.15 -13.61 1.07
CA ALA A 344 11.91 -14.16 1.60
C ALA A 344 12.17 -15.19 2.71
N MET A 345 13.14 -16.08 2.55
CA MET A 345 13.49 -17.10 3.56
C MET A 345 13.97 -16.46 4.87
N ILE A 346 14.85 -15.44 4.77
CA ILE A 346 15.35 -14.71 5.94
C ILE A 346 14.21 -13.95 6.62
N ALA A 347 13.38 -13.24 5.85
CA ALA A 347 12.27 -12.46 6.40
C ALA A 347 11.23 -13.33 7.11
N VAL A 348 10.87 -14.48 6.54
CA VAL A 348 9.94 -15.43 7.16
C VAL A 348 10.55 -16.04 8.43
N GLY A 349 11.80 -16.50 8.39
CA GLY A 349 12.46 -17.10 9.54
C GLY A 349 12.57 -16.14 10.73
N ILE A 350 13.13 -14.95 10.50
CA ILE A 350 13.26 -13.94 11.55
C ILE A 350 11.89 -13.46 12.02
N GLY A 351 10.96 -13.22 11.09
CA GLY A 351 9.61 -12.78 11.42
C GLY A 351 8.85 -13.76 12.31
N THR A 352 8.96 -15.07 12.05
CA THR A 352 8.35 -16.11 12.87
C THR A 352 8.94 -16.11 14.27
N ILE A 353 10.26 -16.10 14.41
CA ILE A 353 10.93 -16.08 15.71
C ILE A 353 10.52 -14.84 16.54
N LEU A 354 10.56 -13.67 15.94
CA LEU A 354 10.18 -12.43 16.61
C LEU A 354 8.69 -12.39 17.00
N THR A 355 7.81 -12.95 16.16
CA THR A 355 6.38 -13.02 16.49
C THR A 355 6.15 -13.95 17.68
N VAL A 356 6.73 -15.14 17.69
CA VAL A 356 6.62 -16.06 18.84
C VAL A 356 7.18 -15.41 20.10
N ALA A 357 8.36 -14.80 20.01
CA ALA A 357 8.97 -14.11 21.14
C ALA A 357 8.07 -13.00 21.71
N SER A 358 7.41 -12.22 20.85
CA SER A 358 6.55 -11.10 21.27
C SER A 358 5.33 -11.50 22.09
N TYR A 359 4.83 -12.73 21.90
CA TYR A 359 3.73 -13.30 22.71
C TYR A 359 4.19 -14.13 23.91
N SER A 360 5.48 -14.52 23.97
CA SER A 360 6.03 -15.39 25.02
C SER A 360 6.78 -14.64 26.10
N ILE A 361 7.18 -13.39 25.87
CA ILE A 361 7.94 -12.58 26.85
C ILE A 361 6.99 -11.80 27.73
N ASP A 362 6.97 -12.14 29.03
CA ASP A 362 6.27 -11.41 30.06
C ASP A 362 7.10 -10.21 30.51
N GLY A 363 6.87 -9.05 29.96
CA GLY A 363 7.64 -7.89 30.39
C GLY A 363 7.66 -6.75 29.39
N PHE A 364 6.49 -6.19 29.11
CA PHE A 364 6.36 -4.85 28.52
C PHE A 364 5.31 -4.05 29.26
#